data_9ce3bebf5c4a1e6ad781c7be36e8e75c
#
_entry.id   9ce3bebf5c4a1e6ad781c7be36e8e75c
#
_cell.length_a   1.000
_cell.length_b   1.000
_cell.length_c   1.000
_cell.angle_alpha   90.00
_cell.angle_beta   90.00
_cell.angle_gamma   90.00
#
_symmetry.space_group_name_H-M   'P 1'
#
loop_
_entity.id
_entity.type
_entity.pdbx_description
1 polymer ?
#
loop_
_entity_poly.entity_id
_entity_poly.type
_entity_poly.pdbx_seq_one_letter_code
_entity_poly.pdbx_strand_id
1 'polypeptide(L)'
;MTPQPPPSAPPPPLLDVRDVTVFRGDRLVLEGVSLSLFSGDAMILTGPNGAGKSTLLRTISGLRKPDGGTVERQTELAWLGHQDALKPGLTLTQNLALAAKLGTGHMHEVLETLDLTFLADLPARLLSSGQKRRAAFARVMLSGAPLWLLDEPTVGLDVASIERLGAIMAEHRAKGGAMIVTTHVPLPLENTRSHELPSLANAEPLWLS
;
A
#
# COMPACT_ATOMS: atom_id res chain seq x y z
N MET A 1 -38.49 -31.62 -9.07
CA MET A 1 -37.34 -31.05 -8.31
C MET A 1 -36.33 -30.56 -9.32
N THR A 2 -36.23 -29.24 -9.50
CA THR A 2 -35.23 -28.63 -10.38
C THR A 2 -33.87 -28.69 -9.66
N PRO A 3 -32.81 -29.20 -10.27
CA PRO A 3 -31.51 -29.27 -9.59
C PRO A 3 -31.02 -27.85 -9.33
N GLN A 4 -30.61 -27.58 -8.10
CA GLN A 4 -30.02 -26.33 -7.67
C GLN A 4 -28.68 -26.18 -8.42
N PRO A 5 -28.41 -25.03 -9.07
CA PRO A 5 -27.12 -24.83 -9.73
C PRO A 5 -25.98 -24.97 -8.72
N PRO A 6 -24.82 -25.50 -9.12
CA PRO A 6 -23.67 -25.63 -8.21
C PRO A 6 -23.27 -24.25 -7.70
N PRO A 7 -22.78 -24.15 -6.44
CA PRO A 7 -22.30 -22.89 -5.90
C PRO A 7 -21.22 -22.30 -6.82
N SER A 8 -21.37 -21.04 -7.15
CA SER A 8 -20.39 -20.31 -7.97
C SER A 8 -19.01 -20.37 -7.28
N ALA A 9 -17.97 -20.64 -8.06
CA ALA A 9 -16.60 -20.56 -7.55
C ALA A 9 -16.35 -19.20 -6.88
N PRO A 10 -15.60 -19.14 -5.78
CA PRO A 10 -15.27 -17.86 -5.16
C PRO A 10 -14.57 -16.96 -6.18
N PRO A 11 -14.79 -15.62 -6.12
CA PRO A 11 -14.12 -14.69 -7.02
C PRO A 11 -12.60 -14.83 -6.89
N PRO A 12 -11.84 -14.64 -7.98
CA PRO A 12 -10.38 -14.69 -7.93
C PRO A 12 -9.84 -13.58 -7.03
N PRO A 13 -8.71 -13.80 -6.34
CA PRO A 13 -8.08 -12.77 -5.53
C PRO A 13 -7.57 -11.63 -6.42
N LEU A 14 -7.61 -10.39 -5.92
CA LEU A 14 -6.98 -9.22 -6.56
C LEU A 14 -5.44 -9.33 -6.55
N LEU A 15 -4.91 -9.99 -5.52
CA LEU A 15 -3.49 -10.27 -5.34
C LEU A 15 -3.32 -11.69 -4.81
N ASP A 16 -2.40 -12.44 -5.42
CA ASP A 16 -1.98 -13.76 -4.95
C ASP A 16 -0.45 -13.84 -4.93
N VAL A 17 0.11 -14.10 -3.76
CA VAL A 17 1.54 -14.21 -3.49
C VAL A 17 1.80 -15.62 -2.99
N ARG A 18 2.69 -16.37 -3.68
CA ARG A 18 2.97 -17.79 -3.37
C ARG A 18 4.45 -18.01 -3.20
N ASP A 19 4.83 -18.48 -2.02
CA ASP A 19 6.17 -18.93 -1.65
C ASP A 19 7.29 -17.93 -1.99
N VAL A 20 6.98 -16.63 -1.85
CA VAL A 20 7.91 -15.57 -2.23
C VAL A 20 9.11 -15.56 -1.30
N THR A 21 10.28 -15.72 -1.91
CA THR A 21 11.59 -15.65 -1.27
C THR A 21 12.40 -14.51 -1.88
N VAL A 22 13.09 -13.74 -1.03
CA VAL A 22 13.88 -12.57 -1.46
C VAL A 22 15.19 -12.49 -0.68
N PHE A 23 16.30 -12.35 -1.42
CA PHE A 23 17.63 -12.08 -0.90
C PHE A 23 18.04 -10.63 -1.12
N ARG A 24 18.87 -10.05 -0.25
CA ARG A 24 19.59 -8.77 -0.45
C ARG A 24 21.08 -9.03 -0.32
N GLY A 25 21.77 -9.15 -1.46
CA GLY A 25 23.08 -9.79 -1.50
C GLY A 25 22.95 -11.24 -1.01
N ASP A 26 23.78 -11.63 -0.08
CA ASP A 26 23.78 -13.00 0.50
C ASP A 26 22.81 -13.15 1.69
N ARG A 27 22.08 -12.10 2.05
CA ARG A 27 21.16 -12.12 3.19
C ARG A 27 19.74 -12.47 2.75
N LEU A 28 19.18 -13.53 3.31
CA LEU A 28 17.76 -13.87 3.22
C LEU A 28 16.92 -12.80 3.96
N VAL A 29 15.93 -12.22 3.27
CA VAL A 29 15.06 -11.17 3.81
C VAL A 29 13.61 -11.64 3.91
N LEU A 30 13.16 -12.41 2.94
CA LEU A 30 11.83 -13.04 2.93
C LEU A 30 12.00 -14.50 2.56
N GLU A 31 11.27 -15.38 3.24
CA GLU A 31 11.30 -16.83 3.01
C GLU A 31 9.88 -17.38 2.93
N GLY A 32 9.50 -17.93 1.78
CA GLY A 32 8.27 -18.68 1.58
C GLY A 32 6.99 -17.90 1.87
N VAL A 33 6.98 -16.57 1.68
CA VAL A 33 5.82 -15.72 2.03
C VAL A 33 4.68 -15.99 1.08
N SER A 34 3.52 -16.37 1.65
CA SER A 34 2.28 -16.63 0.89
C SER A 34 1.12 -15.85 1.51
N LEU A 35 0.41 -15.08 0.68
CA LEU A 35 -0.78 -14.33 1.09
C LEU A 35 -1.68 -14.05 -0.11
N SER A 36 -2.97 -13.87 0.13
CA SER A 36 -3.94 -13.48 -0.91
C SER A 36 -4.86 -12.38 -0.40
N LEU A 37 -5.23 -11.44 -1.27
CA LEU A 37 -6.22 -10.41 -0.99
C LEU A 37 -7.37 -10.49 -1.98
N PHE A 38 -8.57 -10.38 -1.44
CA PHE A 38 -9.82 -10.30 -2.19
C PHE A 38 -10.40 -8.89 -2.12
N SER A 39 -11.40 -8.63 -2.94
CA SER A 39 -12.16 -7.37 -2.91
C SER A 39 -12.67 -7.08 -1.48
N GLY A 40 -12.46 -5.85 -0.99
CA GLY A 40 -12.80 -5.43 0.36
C GLY A 40 -11.80 -5.78 1.46
N ASP A 41 -10.74 -6.53 1.16
CA ASP A 41 -9.74 -6.91 2.15
C ASP A 41 -8.84 -5.75 2.59
N ALA A 42 -8.50 -5.73 3.89
CA ALA A 42 -7.38 -4.95 4.40
C ALA A 42 -6.46 -5.87 5.21
N MET A 43 -5.19 -5.86 4.86
CA MET A 43 -4.15 -6.63 5.55
C MET A 43 -3.15 -5.68 6.22
N ILE A 44 -2.97 -5.83 7.52
CA ILE A 44 -1.91 -5.14 8.26
C ILE A 44 -0.68 -6.04 8.26
N LEU A 45 0.38 -5.57 7.63
CA LEU A 45 1.65 -6.28 7.59
C LEU A 45 2.47 -5.87 8.80
N THR A 46 2.66 -6.81 9.73
CA THR A 46 3.37 -6.60 10.99
C THR A 46 4.75 -7.28 10.99
N GLY A 47 5.51 -7.06 12.03
CA GLY A 47 6.84 -7.63 12.23
C GLY A 47 7.87 -6.58 12.65
N PRO A 48 9.02 -7.00 13.20
CA PRO A 48 10.04 -6.08 13.68
C PRO A 48 10.67 -5.25 12.57
N ASN A 49 11.43 -4.22 12.95
CA ASN A 49 12.20 -3.44 11.99
C ASN A 49 13.23 -4.35 11.29
N GLY A 50 13.29 -4.25 9.96
CA GLY A 50 14.15 -5.12 9.16
C GLY A 50 13.57 -6.50 8.81
N ALA A 51 12.34 -6.84 9.23
CA ALA A 51 11.65 -8.10 8.88
C ALA A 51 11.29 -8.24 7.39
N GLY A 52 11.53 -7.20 6.58
CA GLY A 52 11.26 -7.28 5.14
C GLY A 52 9.93 -6.68 4.69
N LYS A 53 9.14 -6.01 5.56
CA LYS A 53 7.84 -5.41 5.21
C LYS A 53 7.89 -4.57 3.91
N SER A 54 8.73 -3.55 3.87
CA SER A 54 8.90 -2.72 2.67
C SER A 54 9.50 -3.50 1.49
N THR A 55 10.26 -4.57 1.74
CA THR A 55 10.78 -5.45 0.69
C THR A 55 9.64 -6.24 0.06
N LEU A 56 8.75 -6.82 0.86
CA LEU A 56 7.57 -7.53 0.37
C LEU A 56 6.67 -6.59 -0.45
N LEU A 57 6.37 -5.40 0.08
CA LEU A 57 5.57 -4.43 -0.67
C LEU A 57 6.21 -4.04 -2.01
N ARG A 58 7.54 -3.83 -2.05
CA ARG A 58 8.27 -3.58 -3.32
C ARG A 58 8.22 -4.78 -4.27
N THR A 59 8.27 -5.99 -3.75
CA THR A 59 8.15 -7.21 -4.56
C THR A 59 6.74 -7.33 -5.13
N ILE A 60 5.71 -7.10 -4.31
CA ILE A 60 4.32 -7.09 -4.76
C ILE A 60 4.10 -5.98 -5.80
N SER A 61 4.69 -4.80 -5.63
CA SER A 61 4.55 -3.70 -6.60
C SER A 61 5.26 -3.93 -7.93
N GLY A 62 6.14 -4.94 -8.02
CA GLY A 62 6.97 -5.21 -9.19
C GLY A 62 8.24 -4.35 -9.27
N LEU A 63 8.50 -3.49 -8.27
CA LEU A 63 9.75 -2.73 -8.16
C LEU A 63 10.96 -3.62 -7.82
N ARG A 64 10.69 -4.82 -7.33
CA ARG A 64 11.68 -5.86 -7.09
C ARG A 64 11.15 -7.20 -7.59
N LYS A 65 11.97 -7.95 -8.32
CA LYS A 65 11.66 -9.32 -8.69
C LYS A 65 11.94 -10.24 -7.49
N PRO A 66 11.06 -11.22 -7.17
CA PRO A 66 11.36 -12.24 -6.19
C PRO A 66 12.46 -13.18 -6.70
N ASP A 67 13.25 -13.72 -5.79
CA ASP A 67 14.27 -14.73 -6.10
C ASP A 67 13.65 -16.14 -6.19
N GLY A 68 12.52 -16.36 -5.48
CA GLY A 68 11.69 -17.58 -5.55
C GLY A 68 10.21 -17.23 -5.38
N GLY A 69 9.34 -18.16 -5.81
CA GLY A 69 7.89 -17.98 -5.74
C GLY A 69 7.32 -17.06 -6.83
N THR A 70 6.04 -16.72 -6.69
CA THR A 70 5.31 -15.92 -7.67
C THR A 70 4.46 -14.83 -7.02
N VAL A 71 4.24 -13.74 -7.77
CA VAL A 71 3.30 -12.67 -7.44
C VAL A 71 2.39 -12.45 -8.62
N GLU A 72 1.11 -12.76 -8.45
CA GLU A 72 0.06 -12.57 -9.44
C GLU A 72 -0.87 -11.44 -9.01
N ARG A 73 -1.11 -10.48 -9.89
CA ARG A 73 -2.01 -9.35 -9.68
C ARG A 73 -3.05 -9.35 -10.78
N GLN A 74 -4.31 -9.36 -10.38
CA GLN A 74 -5.45 -9.31 -11.30
C GLN A 74 -5.95 -7.89 -11.55
N THR A 75 -5.26 -6.88 -10.96
CA THR A 75 -5.68 -5.48 -11.02
C THR A 75 -4.49 -4.54 -10.97
N GLU A 76 -4.74 -3.28 -11.33
CA GLU A 76 -3.79 -2.20 -11.13
C GLU A 76 -3.57 -1.91 -9.64
N LEU A 77 -2.39 -1.39 -9.31
CA LEU A 77 -2.06 -1.03 -7.95
C LEU A 77 -1.56 0.41 -7.83
N ALA A 78 -1.79 1.00 -6.67
CA ALA A 78 -1.17 2.24 -6.24
C ALA A 78 -0.20 1.97 -5.09
N TRP A 79 0.92 2.68 -5.11
CA TRP A 79 2.01 2.55 -4.14
C TRP A 79 2.25 3.85 -3.38
N LEU A 80 2.17 3.79 -2.05
CA LEU A 80 2.72 4.79 -1.15
C LEU A 80 3.95 4.20 -0.47
N GLY A 81 5.13 4.63 -0.88
CA GLY A 81 6.38 4.22 -0.25
C GLY A 81 6.72 5.00 1.01
N HIS A 82 7.84 4.65 1.65
CA HIS A 82 8.33 5.35 2.83
C HIS A 82 8.67 6.83 2.55
N GLN A 83 9.17 7.15 1.35
CA GLN A 83 9.43 8.53 0.90
C GLN A 83 8.21 9.09 0.18
N ASP A 84 7.90 10.37 0.43
CA ASP A 84 6.76 11.06 -0.18
C ASP A 84 6.93 11.29 -1.69
N ALA A 85 8.17 11.25 -2.18
CA ALA A 85 8.55 11.38 -3.60
C ALA A 85 7.91 12.61 -4.27
N LEU A 86 7.90 13.75 -3.58
CA LEU A 86 7.51 15.05 -4.10
C LEU A 86 8.74 15.82 -4.58
N LYS A 87 8.62 16.49 -5.72
CA LYS A 87 9.65 17.39 -6.25
C LYS A 87 9.56 18.74 -5.51
N PRO A 88 10.59 19.15 -4.73
CA PRO A 88 10.50 20.29 -3.82
C PRO A 88 10.19 21.63 -4.51
N GLY A 89 10.66 21.82 -5.75
CA GLY A 89 10.49 23.04 -6.52
C GLY A 89 9.15 23.17 -7.25
N LEU A 90 8.38 22.08 -7.38
CA LEU A 90 7.07 22.10 -8.01
C LEU A 90 5.97 22.38 -6.98
N THR A 91 4.88 23.01 -7.43
CA THR A 91 3.68 23.16 -6.59
C THR A 91 3.06 21.79 -6.27
N LEU A 92 2.15 21.76 -5.30
CA LEU A 92 1.43 20.55 -4.98
C LEU A 92 0.66 20.04 -6.20
N THR A 93 -0.11 20.91 -6.86
CA THR A 93 -0.85 20.55 -8.08
C THR A 93 0.06 20.02 -9.18
N GLN A 94 1.22 20.62 -9.40
CA GLN A 94 2.19 20.14 -10.40
C GLN A 94 2.76 18.75 -10.03
N ASN A 95 2.99 18.49 -8.75
CA ASN A 95 3.43 17.17 -8.27
C ASN A 95 2.38 16.08 -8.48
N LEU A 96 1.10 16.43 -8.42
CA LEU A 96 -0.02 15.52 -8.57
C LEU A 96 -0.51 15.38 -10.03
N ALA A 97 -0.12 16.31 -10.92
CA ALA A 97 -0.64 16.40 -12.28
C ALA A 97 -0.53 15.10 -13.08
N LEU A 98 0.59 14.37 -12.96
CA LEU A 98 0.77 13.11 -13.68
C LEU A 98 -0.20 12.02 -13.18
N ALA A 99 -0.37 11.89 -11.86
CA ALA A 99 -1.30 10.92 -11.28
C ALA A 99 -2.74 11.25 -11.66
N ALA A 100 -3.13 12.53 -11.64
CA ALA A 100 -4.47 12.95 -12.06
C ALA A 100 -4.72 12.74 -13.58
N LYS A 101 -3.66 12.88 -14.40
CA LYS A 101 -3.80 12.66 -15.87
C LYS A 101 -3.91 11.18 -16.26
N LEU A 102 -3.22 10.30 -15.53
CA LEU A 102 -3.16 8.87 -15.84
C LEU A 102 -4.22 8.06 -15.11
N GLY A 103 -4.68 8.53 -13.95
CA GLY A 103 -5.66 7.87 -13.12
C GLY A 103 -7.08 8.33 -13.38
N THR A 104 -8.00 7.86 -12.55
CA THR A 104 -9.44 8.15 -12.64
C THR A 104 -9.95 9.10 -11.57
N GLY A 105 -9.11 9.45 -10.58
CA GLY A 105 -9.48 10.35 -9.48
C GLY A 105 -9.51 11.83 -9.91
N HIS A 106 -10.42 12.60 -9.29
CA HIS A 106 -10.58 14.02 -9.57
C HIS A 106 -9.73 14.87 -8.62
N MET A 107 -8.83 15.68 -9.16
CA MET A 107 -7.86 16.49 -8.39
C MET A 107 -8.52 17.32 -7.30
N HIS A 108 -9.60 18.05 -7.62
CA HIS A 108 -10.27 18.93 -6.68
C HIS A 108 -10.82 18.14 -5.48
N GLU A 109 -11.54 17.07 -5.73
CA GLU A 109 -12.13 16.21 -4.70
C GLU A 109 -11.07 15.58 -3.79
N VAL A 110 -9.97 15.12 -4.37
CA VAL A 110 -8.85 14.52 -3.62
C VAL A 110 -8.17 15.55 -2.73
N LEU A 111 -7.93 16.78 -3.24
CA LEU A 111 -7.34 17.85 -2.43
C LEU A 111 -8.28 18.27 -1.29
N GLU A 112 -9.57 18.36 -1.53
CA GLU A 112 -10.57 18.69 -0.51
C GLU A 112 -10.64 17.59 0.56
N THR A 113 -10.77 16.32 0.14
CA THR A 113 -10.82 15.16 1.04
C THR A 113 -9.59 15.08 1.96
N LEU A 114 -8.42 15.44 1.46
CA LEU A 114 -7.16 15.42 2.21
C LEU A 114 -6.83 16.75 2.91
N ASP A 115 -7.72 17.75 2.85
CA ASP A 115 -7.51 19.09 3.42
C ASP A 115 -6.19 19.72 2.90
N LEU A 116 -6.06 19.74 1.58
CA LEU A 116 -4.88 20.22 0.86
C LEU A 116 -5.22 21.36 -0.13
N THR A 117 -6.48 21.73 -0.27
CA THR A 117 -6.94 22.71 -1.27
C THR A 117 -6.19 24.04 -1.18
N PHE A 118 -6.01 24.57 0.04
CA PHE A 118 -5.29 25.83 0.27
C PHE A 118 -3.78 25.77 0.01
N LEU A 119 -3.25 24.56 -0.19
CA LEU A 119 -1.84 24.31 -0.44
C LEU A 119 -1.54 23.99 -1.91
N ALA A 120 -2.56 23.99 -2.77
CA ALA A 120 -2.50 23.54 -4.16
C ALA A 120 -1.38 24.23 -4.96
N ASP A 121 -1.20 25.54 -4.78
CA ASP A 121 -0.22 26.35 -5.51
C ASP A 121 1.09 26.56 -4.73
N LEU A 122 1.21 26.00 -3.53
CA LEU A 122 2.45 26.10 -2.77
C LEU A 122 3.49 25.10 -3.27
N PRO A 123 4.75 25.51 -3.42
CA PRO A 123 5.87 24.60 -3.68
C PRO A 123 6.01 23.55 -2.57
N ALA A 124 6.24 22.29 -2.95
CA ALA A 124 6.27 21.17 -2.01
C ALA A 124 7.35 21.31 -0.92
N ARG A 125 8.41 22.12 -1.14
CA ARG A 125 9.41 22.43 -0.09
C ARG A 125 8.82 23.17 1.12
N LEU A 126 7.73 23.92 0.93
CA LEU A 126 7.07 24.71 1.98
C LEU A 126 6.04 23.91 2.79
N LEU A 127 5.71 22.71 2.35
CA LEU A 127 4.79 21.83 3.05
C LEU A 127 5.45 21.21 4.30
N SER A 128 4.69 21.10 5.38
CA SER A 128 5.10 20.32 6.56
C SER A 128 5.24 18.82 6.22
N SER A 129 5.83 18.03 7.11
CA SER A 129 5.95 16.58 6.94
C SER A 129 4.58 15.90 6.76
N GLY A 130 3.61 16.23 7.62
CA GLY A 130 2.26 15.69 7.52
C GLY A 130 1.54 16.12 6.24
N GLN A 131 1.69 17.38 5.79
CA GLN A 131 1.16 17.85 4.52
C GLN A 131 1.78 17.11 3.33
N LYS A 132 3.10 16.87 3.35
CA LYS A 132 3.79 16.06 2.34
C LYS A 132 3.29 14.63 2.33
N ARG A 133 3.06 14.03 3.51
CA ARG A 133 2.52 12.67 3.61
C ARG A 133 1.12 12.58 3.03
N ARG A 134 0.22 13.51 3.36
CA ARG A 134 -1.11 13.61 2.76
C ARG A 134 -1.03 13.83 1.24
N ALA A 135 -0.13 14.68 0.77
CA ALA A 135 0.11 14.91 -0.65
C ALA A 135 0.62 13.65 -1.39
N ALA A 136 1.48 12.87 -0.75
CA ALA A 136 1.92 11.59 -1.30
C ALA A 136 0.76 10.59 -1.38
N PHE A 137 -0.13 10.58 -0.39
CA PHE A 137 -1.34 9.76 -0.40
C PHE A 137 -2.36 10.22 -1.47
N ALA A 138 -2.43 11.51 -1.77
CA ALA A 138 -3.26 12.03 -2.87
C ALA A 138 -2.96 11.34 -4.21
N ARG A 139 -1.70 10.97 -4.49
CA ARG A 139 -1.36 10.21 -5.71
C ARG A 139 -1.98 8.82 -5.73
N VAL A 140 -2.09 8.18 -4.57
CA VAL A 140 -2.77 6.88 -4.45
C VAL A 140 -4.25 7.02 -4.79
N MET A 141 -4.92 8.02 -4.23
CA MET A 141 -6.33 8.27 -4.53
C MET A 141 -6.55 8.65 -5.99
N LEU A 142 -5.72 9.54 -6.54
CA LEU A 142 -5.80 9.97 -7.93
C LEU A 142 -5.62 8.83 -8.93
N SER A 143 -4.84 7.80 -8.59
CA SER A 143 -4.65 6.65 -9.49
C SER A 143 -5.94 5.90 -9.79
N GLY A 144 -6.87 5.86 -8.84
CA GLY A 144 -8.10 5.05 -8.93
C GLY A 144 -7.85 3.53 -8.87
N ALA A 145 -6.62 3.10 -8.56
CA ALA A 145 -6.26 1.69 -8.53
C ALA A 145 -7.00 0.93 -7.44
N PRO A 146 -7.55 -0.26 -7.74
CA PRO A 146 -8.27 -1.08 -6.75
C PRO A 146 -7.39 -1.67 -5.65
N LEU A 147 -6.08 -1.87 -5.89
CA LEU A 147 -5.15 -2.41 -4.91
C LEU A 147 -4.21 -1.32 -4.38
N TRP A 148 -4.22 -1.07 -3.07
CA TRP A 148 -3.32 -0.12 -2.43
C TRP A 148 -2.22 -0.82 -1.62
N LEU A 149 -0.98 -0.41 -1.84
CA LEU A 149 0.17 -0.82 -1.03
C LEU A 149 0.69 0.41 -0.30
N LEU A 150 0.55 0.43 1.02
CA LEU A 150 0.79 1.61 1.85
C LEU A 150 1.89 1.33 2.88
N ASP A 151 3.06 1.93 2.68
CA ASP A 151 4.21 1.77 3.58
C ASP A 151 4.23 2.93 4.59
N GLU A 152 3.83 2.66 5.83
CA GLU A 152 3.75 3.63 6.95
C GLU A 152 2.93 4.90 6.60
N PRO A 153 1.67 4.79 6.15
CA PRO A 153 0.91 5.94 5.64
C PRO A 153 0.65 7.04 6.68
N THR A 154 0.75 6.73 7.97
CA THR A 154 0.41 7.62 9.08
C THR A 154 1.60 8.37 9.67
N VAL A 155 2.83 8.11 9.20
CA VAL A 155 4.02 8.78 9.73
C VAL A 155 3.93 10.29 9.56
N GLY A 156 4.11 11.01 10.69
CA GLY A 156 4.09 12.49 10.72
C GLY A 156 2.69 13.10 10.64
N LEU A 157 1.62 12.31 10.70
CA LEU A 157 0.24 12.78 10.76
C LEU A 157 -0.22 13.01 12.21
N ASP A 158 -1.07 14.00 12.39
CA ASP A 158 -1.84 14.21 13.62
C ASP A 158 -3.05 13.26 13.69
N VAL A 159 -3.69 13.19 14.86
CA VAL A 159 -4.83 12.29 15.12
C VAL A 159 -5.97 12.51 14.12
N ALA A 160 -6.33 13.76 13.86
CA ALA A 160 -7.42 14.08 12.92
C ALA A 160 -7.11 13.62 11.48
N SER A 161 -5.84 13.75 11.06
CA SER A 161 -5.40 13.25 9.75
C SER A 161 -5.39 11.72 9.70
N ILE A 162 -5.05 11.01 10.79
CA ILE A 162 -5.11 9.55 10.87
C ILE A 162 -6.57 9.07 10.78
N GLU A 163 -7.51 9.70 11.48
CA GLU A 163 -8.93 9.37 11.41
C GLU A 163 -9.49 9.58 10.00
N ARG A 164 -9.16 10.72 9.38
CA ARG A 164 -9.52 11.01 7.98
C ARG A 164 -8.99 9.95 7.03
N LEU A 165 -7.73 9.55 7.20
CA LEU A 165 -7.12 8.51 6.38
C LEU A 165 -7.82 7.16 6.56
N GLY A 166 -8.19 6.82 7.79
CA GLY A 166 -8.97 5.61 8.09
C GLY A 166 -10.34 5.62 7.39
N ALA A 167 -11.05 6.76 7.39
CA ALA A 167 -12.32 6.88 6.69
C ALA A 167 -12.16 6.70 5.16
N ILE A 168 -11.13 7.29 4.56
CA ILE A 168 -10.82 7.11 3.14
C ILE A 168 -10.50 5.65 2.81
N MET A 169 -9.71 4.98 3.64
CA MET A 169 -9.40 3.56 3.49
C MET A 169 -10.64 2.68 3.61
N ALA A 170 -11.53 2.97 4.57
CA ALA A 170 -12.79 2.25 4.74
C ALA A 170 -13.71 2.42 3.52
N GLU A 171 -13.81 3.64 2.99
CA GLU A 171 -14.58 3.93 1.76
C GLU A 171 -14.01 3.19 0.54
N HIS A 172 -12.69 3.16 0.39
CA HIS A 172 -12.02 2.42 -0.69
C HIS A 172 -12.38 0.92 -0.64
N ARG A 173 -12.35 0.31 0.55
CA ARG A 173 -12.77 -1.09 0.75
C ARG A 173 -14.24 -1.32 0.44
N ALA A 174 -15.11 -0.41 0.89
CA ALA A 174 -16.55 -0.49 0.65
C ALA A 174 -16.88 -0.46 -0.86
N LYS A 175 -16.03 0.19 -1.67
CA LYS A 175 -16.11 0.21 -3.14
C LYS A 175 -15.45 -1.01 -3.81
N GLY A 176 -15.03 -2.01 -3.04
CA GLY A 176 -14.41 -3.23 -3.54
C GLY A 176 -12.88 -3.17 -3.68
N GLY A 177 -12.25 -2.09 -3.27
CA GLY A 177 -10.79 -2.00 -3.20
C GLY A 177 -10.21 -2.90 -2.13
N ALA A 178 -8.92 -3.20 -2.24
CA ALA A 178 -8.17 -3.95 -1.23
C ALA A 178 -6.85 -3.25 -0.91
N MET A 179 -6.26 -3.54 0.26
CA MET A 179 -5.00 -2.91 0.65
C MET A 179 -4.12 -3.79 1.51
N ILE A 180 -2.80 -3.55 1.40
CA ILE A 180 -1.81 -3.97 2.39
C ILE A 180 -1.21 -2.70 3.01
N VAL A 181 -1.17 -2.64 4.33
CA VAL A 181 -0.66 -1.49 5.09
C VAL A 181 0.41 -1.96 6.06
N THR A 182 1.57 -1.30 6.06
CA THR A 182 2.50 -1.37 7.19
C THR A 182 2.24 -0.20 8.12
N THR A 183 2.27 -0.42 9.41
CA THR A 183 2.11 0.66 10.39
C THR A 183 2.62 0.27 11.77
N HIS A 184 3.14 1.24 12.52
CA HIS A 184 3.50 1.10 13.92
C HIS A 184 2.47 1.74 14.87
N VAL A 185 1.46 2.39 14.32
CA VAL A 185 0.35 2.97 15.08
C VAL A 185 -0.97 2.31 14.69
N PRO A 186 -1.90 2.15 15.64
CA PRO A 186 -3.23 1.65 15.32
C PRO A 186 -3.91 2.49 14.23
N LEU A 187 -4.50 1.82 13.26
CA LEU A 187 -5.35 2.45 12.25
C LEU A 187 -6.82 2.27 12.64
N PRO A 188 -7.67 3.28 12.43
CA PRO A 188 -9.10 3.16 12.66
C PRO A 188 -9.77 2.38 11.52
N LEU A 189 -9.41 1.10 11.37
CA LEU A 189 -9.91 0.18 10.37
C LEU A 189 -10.47 -1.07 11.04
N GLU A 190 -11.72 -1.37 10.78
CA GLU A 190 -12.37 -2.60 11.24
C GLU A 190 -12.12 -3.77 10.29
N ASN A 191 -12.31 -5.00 10.79
CA ASN A 191 -12.23 -6.24 10.01
C ASN A 191 -10.94 -6.35 9.17
N THR A 192 -9.80 -6.01 9.77
CA THR A 192 -8.49 -6.19 9.16
C THR A 192 -7.93 -7.58 9.46
N ARG A 193 -7.21 -8.16 8.50
CA ARG A 193 -6.37 -9.34 8.71
C ARG A 193 -4.96 -8.88 9.05
N SER A 194 -4.26 -9.61 9.90
CA SER A 194 -2.83 -9.37 10.17
C SER A 194 -1.99 -10.47 9.56
N HIS A 195 -0.87 -10.09 8.95
CA HIS A 195 0.16 -11.01 8.50
C HIS A 195 1.49 -10.60 9.11
N GLU A 196 2.07 -11.47 9.93
CA GLU A 196 3.32 -11.19 10.62
C GLU A 196 4.50 -11.74 9.81
N LEU A 197 5.48 -10.87 9.53
CA LEU A 197 6.76 -11.29 8.96
C LEU A 197 7.76 -11.56 10.09
N PRO A 198 8.33 -12.79 10.14
CA PRO A 198 9.37 -13.12 11.11
C PRO A 198 10.65 -12.32 10.80
N SER A 199 11.46 -12.08 11.85
CA SER A 199 12.81 -11.56 11.65
C SER A 199 13.74 -12.69 11.23
N LEU A 200 14.29 -12.60 10.02
CA LEU A 200 15.33 -13.51 9.53
C LEU A 200 16.73 -12.94 9.79
N ALA A 201 16.87 -11.98 10.73
CA ALA A 201 18.15 -11.33 11.02
C ALA A 201 19.25 -12.30 11.50
N ASN A 202 18.85 -13.43 12.09
CA ASN A 202 19.72 -14.48 12.62
C ASN A 202 19.66 -15.78 11.80
N ALA A 203 19.05 -15.78 10.61
CA ALA A 203 19.11 -16.92 9.73
C ALA A 203 20.57 -17.14 9.31
N GLU A 204 21.09 -18.33 9.58
CA GLU A 204 22.44 -18.68 9.15
C GLU A 204 22.53 -18.59 7.62
N PRO A 205 23.65 -18.07 7.09
CA PRO A 205 23.86 -18.01 5.64
C PRO A 205 23.81 -19.43 5.05
N LEU A 206 23.03 -19.61 3.99
CA LEU A 206 22.81 -20.92 3.32
C LEU A 206 24.11 -21.63 2.84
N TRP A 207 25.25 -20.97 2.87
CA TRP A 207 26.55 -21.55 2.47
C TRP A 207 27.31 -22.21 3.63
N LEU A 208 26.73 -22.27 4.84
CA LEU A 208 27.27 -22.98 6.01
C LEU A 208 26.67 -24.40 6.21
N SER A 209 25.76 -24.82 5.33
CA SER A 209 25.16 -26.16 5.35
C SER A 209 25.72 -27.07 4.26
#